data_fa25074cdcc9c52503b849f6422d1149
#
_entry.id   fa25074cdcc9c52503b849f6422d1149
#
_cell.length_a   1.000
_cell.length_b   1.000
_cell.length_c   1.000
_cell.angle_alpha   90.00
_cell.angle_beta   90.00
_cell.angle_gamma   90.00
#
_symmetry.space_group_name_H-M   'P 1'
#
loop_
_entity.id
_entity.type
_entity.pdbx_description
1 polymer ?
#
loop_
_entity_poly.entity_id
_entity_poly.type
_entity_poly.pdbx_seq_one_letter_code
_entity_poly.pdbx_strand_id
1 'polypeptide(L)'
;MAYPLPLQELIDLFEHLPEAERRENLINFADAAKACERREGEIFDLEDVRKDEECTDTVGVFVRLESSDKLFFAIELGPKVQTLTKAMTAILCRSLNGVPAAEILELPADFVPRIIGAELVRLRSQTVYYVLSRIKTAVKMLMDRRRLGSNV
;
A
#
# COMPACT_ATOMS: atom_id res chain seq x y z
N MET A 1 -18.33 6.35 -2.58
CA MET A 1 -17.19 6.67 -3.45
C MET A 1 -16.59 5.40 -4.02
N ALA A 2 -16.31 5.41 -5.30
CA ALA A 2 -15.76 4.22 -5.96
C ALA A 2 -14.27 4.04 -5.63
N TYR A 3 -13.85 2.80 -5.48
CA TYR A 3 -12.43 2.46 -5.36
C TYR A 3 -11.79 2.43 -6.75
N PRO A 4 -10.45 2.60 -6.84
CA PRO A 4 -9.77 2.30 -8.09
C PRO A 4 -10.13 0.90 -8.58
N LEU A 5 -10.29 0.73 -9.89
CA LEU A 5 -10.79 -0.52 -10.44
C LEU A 5 -10.01 -1.76 -10.01
N PRO A 6 -8.67 -1.77 -10.04
CA PRO A 6 -7.94 -2.96 -9.57
C PRO A 6 -8.20 -3.29 -8.11
N LEU A 7 -8.39 -2.28 -7.27
CA LEU A 7 -8.71 -2.50 -5.86
C LEU A 7 -10.12 -3.06 -5.70
N GLN A 8 -11.09 -2.52 -6.45
CA GLN A 8 -12.46 -3.03 -6.43
C GLN A 8 -12.52 -4.50 -6.81
N GLU A 9 -11.74 -4.88 -7.82
CA GLU A 9 -11.68 -6.29 -8.26
C GLU A 9 -11.13 -7.19 -7.14
N LEU A 10 -10.13 -6.74 -6.41
CA LEU A 10 -9.58 -7.50 -5.28
C LEU A 10 -10.57 -7.58 -4.12
N ILE A 11 -11.26 -6.49 -3.83
CA ILE A 11 -12.30 -6.49 -2.80
C ILE A 11 -13.39 -7.52 -3.14
N ASP A 12 -13.88 -7.49 -4.36
CA ASP A 12 -14.93 -8.41 -4.82
C ASP A 12 -14.46 -9.86 -4.72
N LEU A 13 -13.22 -10.12 -5.10
CA LEU A 13 -12.64 -11.47 -4.99
C LEU A 13 -12.63 -11.95 -3.53
N PHE A 14 -12.04 -11.15 -2.64
CA PHE A 14 -11.87 -11.57 -1.25
C PHE A 14 -13.18 -11.70 -0.49
N GLU A 15 -14.15 -10.86 -0.78
CA GLU A 15 -15.46 -10.94 -0.10
C GLU A 15 -16.19 -12.26 -0.35
N HIS A 16 -15.93 -12.88 -1.51
CA HIS A 16 -16.60 -14.12 -1.90
C HIS A 16 -15.80 -15.38 -1.55
N LEU A 17 -14.59 -15.22 -0.99
CA LEU A 17 -13.75 -16.36 -0.64
C LEU A 17 -14.12 -16.91 0.75
N PRO A 18 -14.22 -18.24 0.89
CA PRO A 18 -14.26 -18.85 2.22
C PRO A 18 -13.00 -18.50 3.02
N GLU A 19 -13.10 -18.53 4.33
CA GLU A 19 -12.01 -18.10 5.21
C GLU A 19 -10.67 -18.80 4.92
N ALA A 20 -10.70 -20.12 4.70
CA ALA A 20 -9.49 -20.88 4.41
C ALA A 20 -8.83 -20.41 3.10
N GLU A 21 -9.63 -20.18 2.07
CA GLU A 21 -9.12 -19.71 0.78
C GLU A 21 -8.65 -18.26 0.86
N ARG A 22 -9.32 -17.42 1.65
CA ARG A 22 -8.89 -16.05 1.91
C ARG A 22 -7.50 -16.04 2.52
N ARG A 23 -7.28 -16.88 3.54
CA ARG A 23 -5.98 -16.98 4.19
C ARG A 23 -4.89 -17.43 3.22
N GLU A 24 -5.18 -18.42 2.41
CA GLU A 24 -4.24 -18.92 1.40
C GLU A 24 -3.88 -17.83 0.39
N ASN A 25 -4.88 -17.08 -0.09
CA ASN A 25 -4.64 -15.97 -1.01
C ASN A 25 -3.82 -14.85 -0.37
N LEU A 26 -4.03 -14.54 0.90
CA LEU A 26 -3.21 -13.55 1.61
C LEU A 26 -1.76 -14.00 1.70
N ILE A 27 -1.50 -15.29 1.94
CA ILE A 27 -0.13 -15.82 1.96
C ILE A 27 0.50 -15.69 0.57
N ASN A 28 -0.25 -15.98 -0.49
CA ASN A 28 0.24 -15.83 -1.85
C ASN A 28 0.60 -14.37 -2.17
N PHE A 29 -0.21 -13.41 -1.72
CA PHE A 29 0.13 -12.00 -1.87
C PHE A 29 1.38 -11.64 -1.08
N ALA A 30 1.52 -12.15 0.13
CA ALA A 30 2.72 -11.91 0.94
C ALA A 30 3.98 -12.37 0.21
N ASP A 31 3.92 -13.54 -0.43
CA ASP A 31 5.05 -14.07 -1.20
C ASP A 31 5.37 -13.19 -2.42
N ALA A 32 4.38 -12.48 -2.94
CA ALA A 32 4.56 -11.58 -4.09
C ALA A 32 5.08 -10.20 -3.72
N ALA A 33 5.28 -9.89 -2.44
CA ALA A 33 5.67 -8.54 -2.00
C ALA A 33 7.02 -8.10 -2.56
N LYS A 34 7.92 -9.01 -2.85
CA LYS A 34 9.22 -8.68 -3.45
C LYS A 34 9.10 -8.03 -4.82
N ALA A 35 8.04 -8.31 -5.55
CA ALA A 35 7.79 -7.67 -6.84
C ALA A 35 7.51 -6.17 -6.72
N CYS A 36 7.23 -5.69 -5.50
CA CYS A 36 6.98 -4.28 -5.23
C CYS A 36 8.25 -3.48 -4.94
N GLU A 37 9.40 -4.14 -4.82
CA GLU A 37 10.66 -3.46 -4.52
C GLU A 37 11.15 -2.65 -5.71
N ARG A 38 11.98 -1.65 -5.42
CA ARG A 38 12.63 -0.87 -6.48
C ARG A 38 13.46 -1.77 -7.38
N ARG A 39 13.41 -1.50 -8.68
CA ARG A 39 14.29 -2.14 -9.64
C ARG A 39 15.55 -1.30 -9.78
N GLU A 40 16.63 -1.95 -10.16
CA GLU A 40 17.89 -1.25 -10.40
C GLU A 40 17.70 -0.14 -11.42
N GLY A 41 18.18 1.07 -11.08
CA GLY A 41 18.09 2.23 -11.95
C GLY A 41 16.81 3.03 -11.85
N GLU A 42 15.80 2.56 -11.10
CA GLU A 42 14.59 3.34 -10.90
C GLU A 42 14.84 4.54 -9.99
N ILE A 43 14.31 5.68 -10.39
CA ILE A 43 14.43 6.94 -9.63
C ILE A 43 13.05 7.35 -9.15
N PHE A 44 12.96 7.73 -7.88
CA PHE A 44 11.71 8.17 -7.26
C PHE A 44 11.81 9.62 -6.78
N ASP A 45 10.70 10.32 -6.80
CA ASP A 45 10.62 11.72 -6.37
C ASP A 45 10.67 11.86 -4.86
N LEU A 46 10.21 10.84 -4.14
CA LEU A 46 10.21 10.83 -2.68
C LEU A 46 10.62 9.45 -2.18
N GLU A 47 11.49 9.44 -1.17
CA GLU A 47 11.89 8.22 -0.49
C GLU A 47 11.63 8.41 1.01
N ASP A 48 10.76 7.57 1.59
CA ASP A 48 10.43 7.61 3.01
C ASP A 48 10.77 6.26 3.64
N VAL A 49 11.97 6.14 4.16
CA VAL A 49 12.47 4.91 4.76
C VAL A 49 12.58 5.10 6.27
N ARG A 50 11.86 4.28 7.03
CA ARG A 50 11.94 4.35 8.49
C ARG A 50 11.53 3.04 9.14
N LYS A 51 11.99 2.87 10.37
CA LYS A 51 11.56 1.82 11.26
C LYS A 51 10.62 2.45 12.28
N ASP A 52 9.48 1.84 12.52
CA ASP A 52 8.62 2.27 13.61
C ASP A 52 8.04 1.08 14.36
N GLU A 53 7.34 1.38 15.48
CA GLU A 53 6.94 0.36 16.43
C GLU A 53 5.86 -0.60 15.92
N GLU A 54 5.00 -0.14 15.02
CA GLU A 54 3.92 -0.96 14.46
C GLU A 54 4.46 -2.04 13.51
N CYS A 55 5.65 -1.82 12.97
CA CYS A 55 6.28 -2.77 12.07
C CYS A 55 7.64 -3.12 12.65
N THR A 56 7.85 -4.35 13.02
CA THR A 56 9.06 -4.81 13.72
C THR A 56 10.35 -4.62 12.93
N ASP A 57 10.30 -4.04 11.75
CA ASP A 57 11.46 -3.82 10.90
C ASP A 57 11.27 -2.57 10.05
N THR A 58 12.26 -2.26 9.24
CA THR A 58 12.25 -1.10 8.35
C THR A 58 11.28 -1.27 7.20
N VAL A 59 10.54 -0.21 6.90
CA VAL A 59 9.67 -0.13 5.72
C VAL A 59 10.05 1.12 4.95
N GLY A 60 10.38 0.96 3.68
CA GLY A 60 10.67 2.07 2.77
C GLY A 60 9.55 2.23 1.76
N VAL A 61 9.01 3.44 1.66
CA VAL A 61 7.99 3.79 0.67
C VAL A 61 8.60 4.78 -0.32
N PHE A 62 8.59 4.42 -1.58
CA PHE A 62 9.15 5.21 -2.67
C PHE A 62 8.04 5.62 -3.61
N VAL A 63 7.94 6.89 -3.94
CA VAL A 63 6.84 7.43 -4.73
C VAL A 63 7.39 8.23 -5.89
N ARG A 64 6.84 7.99 -7.08
CA ARG A 64 7.17 8.71 -8.29
C ARG A 64 5.88 9.26 -8.91
N LEU A 65 5.88 10.54 -9.26
CA LEU A 65 4.76 11.18 -9.96
C LEU A 65 5.09 11.27 -11.45
N GLU A 66 4.23 10.69 -12.26
CA GLU A 66 4.37 10.77 -13.70
C GLU A 66 3.32 11.72 -14.29
N SER A 67 3.33 11.91 -15.60
CA SER A 67 2.39 12.78 -16.29
C SER A 67 0.95 12.39 -15.97
N SER A 68 0.03 13.36 -16.00
CA SER A 68 -1.39 13.17 -15.67
C SER A 68 -1.65 12.82 -14.21
N ASP A 69 -0.75 13.25 -13.31
CA ASP A 69 -0.85 13.07 -11.86
C ASP A 69 -0.89 11.60 -11.39
N LYS A 70 -0.44 10.67 -12.23
CA LYS A 70 -0.40 9.25 -11.88
C LYS A 70 0.79 8.95 -10.99
N LEU A 71 0.55 8.22 -9.91
CA LEU A 71 1.58 7.83 -8.97
C LEU A 71 2.01 6.39 -9.15
N PHE A 72 3.30 6.16 -8.96
CA PHE A 72 3.88 4.82 -8.97
C PHE A 72 4.69 4.62 -7.70
N PHE A 73 4.64 3.41 -7.18
CA PHE A 73 5.21 3.08 -5.89
C PHE A 73 6.19 1.94 -5.98
N ALA A 74 7.20 1.99 -5.12
CA ALA A 74 7.93 0.80 -4.71
C ALA A 74 7.92 0.77 -3.19
N ILE A 75 7.87 -0.42 -2.62
CA ILE A 75 7.89 -0.60 -1.17
C ILE A 75 8.90 -1.68 -0.85
N GLU A 76 9.85 -1.34 0.03
CA GLU A 76 10.90 -2.26 0.47
C GLU A 76 10.69 -2.59 1.93
N LEU A 77 10.64 -3.88 2.22
CA LEU A 77 10.37 -4.38 3.57
C LEU A 77 11.60 -5.09 4.11
N GLY A 78 11.93 -4.80 5.36
CA GLY A 78 12.99 -5.52 6.05
C GLY A 78 12.61 -6.99 6.26
N PRO A 79 13.59 -7.85 6.58
CA PRO A 79 13.37 -9.30 6.63
C PRO A 79 12.45 -9.76 7.77
N LYS A 80 12.24 -8.94 8.79
CA LYS A 80 11.42 -9.31 9.96
C LYS A 80 9.99 -8.83 9.89
N VAL A 81 9.58 -8.23 8.76
CA VAL A 81 8.23 -7.71 8.58
C VAL A 81 7.21 -8.86 8.59
N GLN A 82 6.08 -8.61 9.23
CA GLN A 82 5.02 -9.62 9.39
C GLN A 82 4.35 -9.97 8.07
N THR A 83 3.81 -11.20 8.01
CA THR A 83 3.14 -11.71 6.80
C THR A 83 1.98 -10.81 6.34
N LEU A 84 1.14 -10.33 7.27
CA LEU A 84 0.04 -9.43 6.91
C LEU A 84 0.53 -8.11 6.31
N THR A 85 1.63 -7.57 6.82
CA THR A 85 2.24 -6.37 6.24
C THR A 85 2.69 -6.64 4.81
N LYS A 86 3.31 -7.80 4.56
CA LYS A 86 3.73 -8.20 3.21
C LYS A 86 2.53 -8.33 2.28
N ALA A 87 1.46 -8.97 2.74
CA ALA A 87 0.26 -9.15 1.94
C ALA A 87 -0.37 -7.80 1.57
N MET A 88 -0.52 -6.91 2.54
CA MET A 88 -1.07 -5.57 2.29
C MET A 88 -0.18 -4.76 1.36
N THR A 89 1.13 -4.90 1.49
CA THR A 89 2.08 -4.24 0.58
C THR A 89 1.84 -4.66 -0.87
N ALA A 90 1.76 -5.96 -1.12
CA ALA A 90 1.53 -6.47 -2.47
C ALA A 90 0.16 -6.03 -3.02
N ILE A 91 -0.88 -6.11 -2.19
CA ILE A 91 -2.23 -5.70 -2.58
C ILE A 91 -2.26 -4.22 -2.96
N LEU A 92 -1.69 -3.36 -2.12
CA LEU A 92 -1.73 -1.91 -2.34
C LEU A 92 -0.85 -1.47 -3.51
N CYS A 93 0.35 -2.03 -3.66
CA CYS A 93 1.18 -1.73 -4.81
C CYS A 93 0.48 -2.10 -6.12
N ARG A 94 -0.08 -3.30 -6.16
CA ARG A 94 -0.79 -3.77 -7.36
C ARG A 94 -2.02 -2.91 -7.66
N SER A 95 -2.73 -2.47 -6.63
CA SER A 95 -4.00 -1.77 -6.77
C SER A 95 -3.85 -0.27 -7.01
N LEU A 96 -2.78 0.34 -6.50
CA LEU A 96 -2.63 1.79 -6.49
C LEU A 96 -1.60 2.32 -7.50
N ASN A 97 -0.82 1.46 -8.14
CA ASN A 97 0.10 1.91 -9.17
C ASN A 97 -0.69 2.50 -10.35
N GLY A 98 -0.33 3.71 -10.75
CA GLY A 98 -1.00 4.42 -11.83
C GLY A 98 -2.26 5.17 -11.42
N VAL A 99 -2.59 5.23 -10.13
CA VAL A 99 -3.76 5.94 -9.62
C VAL A 99 -3.38 7.39 -9.32
N PRO A 100 -4.24 8.37 -9.64
CA PRO A 100 -3.96 9.78 -9.31
C PRO A 100 -3.83 10.03 -7.81
N ALA A 101 -2.98 10.98 -7.45
CA ALA A 101 -2.71 11.33 -6.06
C ALA A 101 -3.98 11.66 -5.25
N ALA A 102 -4.89 12.44 -5.83
CA ALA A 102 -6.13 12.82 -5.15
C ALA A 102 -6.97 11.61 -4.76
N GLU A 103 -7.07 10.62 -5.65
CA GLU A 103 -7.82 9.40 -5.35
C GLU A 103 -7.19 8.59 -4.23
N ILE A 104 -5.85 8.55 -4.19
CA ILE A 104 -5.16 7.82 -3.11
C ILE A 104 -5.37 8.51 -1.77
N LEU A 105 -5.25 9.85 -1.75
CA LEU A 105 -5.44 10.62 -0.51
C LEU A 105 -6.86 10.52 0.04
N GLU A 106 -7.85 10.38 -0.84
CA GLU A 106 -9.25 10.26 -0.46
C GLU A 106 -9.70 8.82 -0.22
N LEU A 107 -8.83 7.85 -0.48
CA LEU A 107 -9.17 6.42 -0.37
C LEU A 107 -9.60 6.09 1.06
N PRO A 108 -10.85 5.63 1.27
CA PRO A 108 -11.26 5.22 2.62
C PRO A 108 -10.64 3.88 2.99
N ALA A 109 -10.41 3.67 4.27
CA ALA A 109 -9.79 2.44 4.77
C ALA A 109 -10.80 1.31 5.00
N ASP A 110 -12.07 1.53 4.72
CA ASP A 110 -13.14 0.57 4.99
C ASP A 110 -13.07 -0.70 4.15
N PHE A 111 -12.25 -0.71 3.10
CA PHE A 111 -12.03 -1.92 2.32
C PHE A 111 -11.17 -2.95 3.05
N VAL A 112 -10.37 -2.54 4.02
CA VAL A 112 -9.43 -3.44 4.70
C VAL A 112 -10.14 -4.63 5.36
N PRO A 113 -11.21 -4.43 6.17
CA PRO A 113 -11.94 -5.58 6.71
C PRO A 113 -12.57 -6.47 5.64
N ARG A 114 -12.92 -5.91 4.50
CA ARG A 114 -13.53 -6.65 3.39
C ARG A 114 -12.53 -7.61 2.73
N ILE A 115 -11.25 -7.26 2.73
CA ILE A 115 -10.18 -8.11 2.19
C ILE A 115 -9.64 -9.05 3.26
N ILE A 116 -9.26 -8.50 4.41
CA ILE A 116 -8.56 -9.25 5.47
C ILE A 116 -9.52 -10.10 6.29
N GLY A 117 -10.75 -9.62 6.49
CA GLY A 117 -11.73 -10.22 7.38
C GLY A 117 -11.77 -9.49 8.73
N ALA A 118 -12.97 -9.32 9.26
CA ALA A 118 -13.21 -8.52 10.45
C ALA A 118 -12.44 -9.01 11.68
N GLU A 119 -12.29 -10.33 11.83
CA GLU A 119 -11.59 -10.88 12.99
C GLU A 119 -10.10 -10.56 13.00
N LEU A 120 -9.42 -10.73 11.86
CA LEU A 120 -8.01 -10.40 11.77
C LEU A 120 -7.78 -8.90 11.93
N VAL A 121 -8.67 -8.06 11.41
CA VAL A 121 -8.59 -6.61 11.61
C VAL A 121 -8.68 -6.29 13.09
N ARG A 122 -9.61 -6.92 13.82
CA ARG A 122 -9.73 -6.68 15.25
C ARG A 122 -8.47 -7.08 16.02
N LEU A 123 -7.83 -8.18 15.64
CA LEU A 123 -6.64 -8.70 16.32
C LEU A 123 -5.35 -8.00 15.88
N ARG A 124 -5.30 -7.44 14.68
CA ARG A 124 -4.09 -6.90 14.06
C ARG A 124 -4.33 -5.54 13.42
N SER A 125 -5.16 -4.69 14.03
CA SER A 125 -5.57 -3.42 13.43
C SER A 125 -4.38 -2.52 13.05
N GLN A 126 -3.38 -2.41 13.91
CA GLN A 126 -2.21 -1.58 13.61
C GLN A 126 -1.46 -2.12 12.40
N THR A 127 -1.26 -3.43 12.35
CA THR A 127 -0.53 -4.07 11.26
C THR A 127 -1.22 -3.89 9.90
N VAL A 128 -2.54 -4.13 9.85
CA VAL A 128 -3.25 -4.16 8.56
C VAL A 128 -3.47 -2.77 7.97
N TYR A 129 -3.51 -1.72 8.79
CA TYR A 129 -3.66 -0.35 8.31
C TYR A 129 -2.33 0.38 8.09
N TYR A 130 -1.23 -0.20 8.55
CA TYR A 130 0.07 0.46 8.57
C TYR A 130 0.56 0.88 7.18
N VAL A 131 0.55 -0.04 6.22
CA VAL A 131 1.09 0.24 4.88
C VAL A 131 0.27 1.31 4.16
N LEU A 132 -1.05 1.24 4.26
CA LEU A 132 -1.91 2.26 3.67
C LEU A 132 -1.62 3.64 4.27
N SER A 133 -1.48 3.70 5.58
CA SER A 133 -1.13 4.94 6.27
C SER A 133 0.21 5.51 5.77
N ARG A 134 1.22 4.64 5.62
CA ARG A 134 2.53 5.04 5.13
C ARG A 134 2.49 5.54 3.69
N ILE A 135 1.72 4.89 2.83
CA ILE A 135 1.54 5.33 1.44
C ILE A 135 0.89 6.72 1.41
N LYS A 136 -0.20 6.91 2.15
CA LYS A 136 -0.88 8.20 2.19
C LYS A 136 0.02 9.32 2.71
N THR A 137 0.79 9.05 3.75
CA THR A 137 1.75 10.00 4.30
C THR A 137 2.79 10.39 3.24
N ALA A 138 3.36 9.40 2.54
CA ALA A 138 4.35 9.64 1.50
C ALA A 138 3.76 10.45 0.34
N VAL A 139 2.55 10.13 -0.11
CA VAL A 139 1.86 10.86 -1.17
C VAL A 139 1.62 12.32 -0.75
N LYS A 140 1.16 12.53 0.47
CA LYS A 140 0.93 13.87 0.98
C LYS A 140 2.22 14.68 1.02
N MET A 141 3.31 14.09 1.50
CA MET A 141 4.61 14.75 1.55
C MET A 141 5.08 15.16 0.15
N LEU A 142 4.92 14.27 -0.82
CA LEU A 142 5.30 14.58 -2.20
C LEU A 142 4.46 15.72 -2.78
N MET A 143 3.15 15.66 -2.60
CA MET A 143 2.26 16.71 -3.12
C MET A 143 2.52 18.05 -2.45
N ASP A 144 2.77 18.07 -1.14
CA ASP A 144 3.11 19.30 -0.41
C ASP A 144 4.42 19.90 -0.93
N ARG A 145 5.44 19.08 -1.18
CA ARG A 145 6.70 19.55 -1.75
C ARG A 145 6.51 20.19 -3.12
N ARG A 146 5.71 19.54 -3.97
CA ARG A 146 5.45 20.06 -5.32
C ARG A 146 4.69 21.37 -5.28
N ARG A 147 3.71 21.49 -4.39
CA ARG A 147 2.95 22.72 -4.22
C ARG A 147 3.84 23.87 -3.75
N LEU A 148 4.73 23.62 -2.78
CA LEU A 148 5.69 24.61 -2.30
C LEU A 148 6.68 25.00 -3.40
N GLY A 149 7.16 24.04 -4.18
CA GLY A 149 8.05 24.29 -5.32
C GLY A 149 7.39 25.16 -6.40
N SER A 150 6.08 25.00 -6.60
CA SER A 150 5.34 25.77 -7.60
C SER A 150 5.17 27.25 -7.22
N ASN A 151 5.30 27.57 -5.93
CA ASN A 151 5.13 28.92 -5.41
C ASN A 151 6.42 29.72 -5.31
N VAL A 152 7.52 29.17 -5.79
CA VAL A 152 8.84 29.83 -5.73
C VAL A 152 9.17 30.56 -7.02
#